data_c97a3db53145a1a89785a7486d63d227
#
_entry.id   c97a3db53145a1a89785a7486d63d227
#
_cell.length_a   1.000
_cell.length_b   1.000
_cell.length_c   1.000
_cell.angle_alpha   90.00
_cell.angle_beta   90.00
_cell.angle_gamma   90.00
#
_symmetry.space_group_name_H-M   'P 1'
#
loop_
_entity.id
_entity.type
_entity.pdbx_description
1 polymer ?
#
loop_
_entity_poly.entity_id
_entity_poly.type
_entity_poly.pdbx_seq_one_letter_code
_entity_poly.pdbx_strand_id
1 'polypeptide(L)'
;MELEKALAVFPFSFKTSFFNQLSQLINYSPTIGLMGKTGAGKSSLLNALFQSQLSPVSDVSGCTRQAQRFSMTMNNHTLTFIDLPGVGESLERDKEYHQLYRNLLPELDLIIWVLKADDRAWSSDEQCYRFLTKKCGYQPNQFLFVL
;
A
#
# COMPACT_ATOMS: atom_id res chain seq x y z
N MET A 1 22.70 -21.15 16.10
CA MET A 1 23.70 -21.88 15.40
C MET A 1 24.80 -20.98 14.87
N GLU A 2 25.04 -20.72 13.64
CA GLU A 2 26.12 -19.79 13.25
C GLU A 2 25.87 -18.34 13.70
N LEU A 3 24.63 -17.85 13.58
CA LEU A 3 24.23 -16.51 13.98
C LEU A 3 24.42 -16.27 15.49
N GLU A 4 24.07 -17.25 16.32
CA GLU A 4 24.27 -17.17 17.78
C GLU A 4 25.73 -17.09 18.18
N LYS A 5 26.59 -17.85 17.50
CA LYS A 5 28.06 -17.77 17.70
C LYS A 5 28.63 -16.44 17.25
N ALA A 6 28.17 -15.91 16.10
CA ALA A 6 28.59 -14.61 15.61
C ALA A 6 28.15 -13.47 16.55
N LEU A 7 26.97 -13.57 17.14
CA LEU A 7 26.46 -12.57 18.08
C LEU A 7 27.06 -12.70 19.49
N ALA A 8 27.74 -13.81 19.82
CA ALA A 8 28.31 -14.03 21.16
C ALA A 8 29.34 -12.95 21.55
N VAL A 9 30.01 -12.36 20.57
CA VAL A 9 31.06 -11.32 20.75
C VAL A 9 30.50 -9.95 21.11
N PHE A 10 29.19 -9.69 20.85
CA PHE A 10 28.58 -8.37 21.05
C PHE A 10 28.02 -8.19 22.47
N PRO A 11 28.00 -6.93 22.99
CA PRO A 11 27.38 -6.61 24.27
C PRO A 11 25.91 -7.02 24.32
N PHE A 12 25.39 -7.33 25.53
CA PHE A 12 24.00 -7.75 25.75
C PHE A 12 23.00 -6.70 25.24
N SER A 13 23.27 -5.41 25.45
CA SER A 13 22.43 -4.31 24.98
C SER A 13 22.28 -4.30 23.45
N PHE A 14 23.38 -4.60 22.73
CA PHE A 14 23.34 -4.70 21.27
C PHE A 14 22.48 -5.90 20.83
N LYS A 15 22.65 -7.06 21.45
CA LYS A 15 21.84 -8.26 21.14
C LYS A 15 20.37 -7.99 21.33
N THR A 16 19.98 -7.40 22.46
CA THR A 16 18.58 -7.07 22.73
C THR A 16 18.00 -6.11 21.70
N SER A 17 18.72 -5.04 21.36
CA SER A 17 18.30 -4.09 20.34
C SER A 17 18.17 -4.75 18.96
N PHE A 18 19.15 -5.55 18.58
CA PHE A 18 19.15 -6.27 17.29
C PHE A 18 17.96 -7.26 17.20
N PHE A 19 17.73 -8.08 18.23
CA PHE A 19 16.62 -9.02 18.23
C PHE A 19 15.26 -8.32 18.25
N ASN A 20 15.13 -7.19 18.95
CA ASN A 20 13.90 -6.39 18.94
C ASN A 20 13.62 -5.82 17.53
N GLN A 21 14.62 -5.26 16.87
CA GLN A 21 14.49 -4.77 15.50
C GLN A 21 14.16 -5.89 14.51
N LEU A 22 14.83 -7.03 14.64
CA LEU A 22 14.57 -8.21 13.82
C LEU A 22 13.15 -8.72 14.01
N SER A 23 12.67 -8.79 15.27
CA SER A 23 11.30 -9.20 15.58
C SER A 23 10.25 -8.23 14.99
N GLN A 24 10.53 -6.94 15.01
CA GLN A 24 9.66 -5.95 14.35
C GLN A 24 9.60 -6.17 12.84
N LEU A 25 10.72 -6.43 12.18
CA LEU A 25 10.77 -6.74 10.75
C LEU A 25 10.04 -8.04 10.40
N ILE A 26 10.21 -9.08 11.22
CA ILE A 26 9.59 -10.38 11.00
C ILE A 26 8.07 -10.33 11.21
N ASN A 27 7.59 -9.51 12.15
CA ASN A 27 6.16 -9.37 12.46
C ASN A 27 5.50 -8.22 11.69
N TYR A 28 6.22 -7.55 10.80
CA TYR A 28 5.69 -6.46 10.03
C TYR A 28 4.64 -6.94 9.01
N SER A 29 3.51 -6.25 9.01
CA SER A 29 2.38 -6.53 8.12
C SER A 29 2.19 -5.35 7.17
N PRO A 30 2.81 -5.37 5.98
CA PRO A 30 2.76 -4.24 5.06
C PRO A 30 1.36 -4.00 4.50
N THR A 31 1.05 -2.73 4.28
CA THR A 31 -0.18 -2.27 3.64
C THR A 31 0.13 -1.59 2.31
N ILE A 32 -0.45 -2.09 1.24
CA ILE A 32 -0.23 -1.63 -0.12
C ILE A 32 -1.50 -0.99 -0.67
N GLY A 33 -1.41 0.26 -1.07
CA GLY A 33 -2.48 0.95 -1.80
C GLY A 33 -2.42 0.65 -3.30
N LEU A 34 -3.57 0.42 -3.92
CA LEU A 34 -3.71 0.31 -5.36
C LEU A 34 -4.38 1.55 -5.91
N MET A 35 -3.72 2.25 -6.80
CA MET A 35 -4.22 3.45 -7.45
C MET A 35 -4.24 3.31 -8.96
N GLY A 36 -4.98 4.18 -9.60
CA GLY A 36 -5.12 4.26 -11.05
C GLY A 36 -6.56 4.53 -11.45
N LYS A 37 -6.77 4.92 -12.69
CA LYS A 37 -8.09 5.20 -13.24
C LYS A 37 -9.02 3.99 -13.17
N THR A 38 -10.32 4.26 -13.18
CA THR A 38 -11.33 3.21 -13.37
C THR A 38 -11.07 2.48 -14.69
N GLY A 39 -11.02 1.15 -14.63
CA GLY A 39 -10.70 0.33 -15.80
C GLY A 39 -9.22 0.22 -16.16
N ALA A 40 -8.30 0.74 -15.33
CA ALA A 40 -6.85 0.60 -15.55
C ALA A 40 -6.33 -0.84 -15.30
N GLY A 41 -7.14 -1.72 -14.70
CA GLY A 41 -6.74 -3.11 -14.45
C GLY A 41 -6.33 -3.41 -13.01
N LYS A 42 -6.62 -2.53 -12.04
CA LYS A 42 -6.28 -2.73 -10.61
C LYS A 42 -6.77 -4.09 -10.07
N SER A 43 -8.07 -4.36 -10.20
CA SER A 43 -8.67 -5.62 -9.74
C SER A 43 -8.14 -6.83 -10.54
N SER A 44 -7.86 -6.65 -11.83
CA SER A 44 -7.27 -7.71 -12.66
C SER A 44 -5.84 -8.03 -12.21
N LEU A 45 -5.07 -7.01 -11.84
CA LEU A 45 -3.73 -7.17 -11.28
C LEU A 45 -3.76 -7.96 -9.96
N LEU A 46 -4.67 -7.59 -9.05
CA LEU A 46 -4.84 -8.32 -7.79
C LEU A 46 -5.22 -9.79 -8.04
N ASN A 47 -6.17 -10.02 -8.92
CA ASN A 47 -6.61 -11.38 -9.26
C ASN A 47 -5.48 -12.20 -9.91
N ALA A 48 -4.68 -11.57 -10.78
CA ALA A 48 -3.57 -12.25 -11.45
C ALA A 48 -2.43 -12.61 -10.47
N LEU A 49 -2.13 -11.72 -9.51
CA LEU A 49 -1.04 -11.94 -8.57
C LEU A 49 -1.41 -12.93 -7.45
N PHE A 50 -2.64 -12.90 -6.97
CA PHE A 50 -3.03 -13.59 -5.74
C PHE A 50 -4.16 -14.60 -5.93
N GLN A 51 -4.78 -14.64 -7.10
CA GLN A 51 -5.87 -15.56 -7.44
C GLN A 51 -6.97 -15.58 -6.36
N SER A 52 -7.29 -16.77 -5.82
CA SER A 52 -8.32 -16.94 -4.77
C SER A 52 -7.79 -16.79 -3.34
N GLN A 53 -6.55 -16.33 -3.15
CA GLN A 53 -5.93 -16.25 -1.82
C GLN A 53 -6.28 -14.97 -1.06
N LEU A 54 -6.87 -13.98 -1.72
CA LEU A 54 -7.30 -12.73 -1.08
C LEU A 54 -8.65 -12.93 -0.40
N SER A 55 -8.71 -12.53 0.86
CA SER A 55 -9.95 -12.45 1.63
C SER A 55 -10.35 -10.99 1.82
N PRO A 56 -11.62 -10.61 1.56
CA PRO A 56 -12.10 -9.27 1.88
C PRO A 56 -12.05 -9.06 3.40
N VAL A 57 -11.54 -7.90 3.81
CA VAL A 57 -11.55 -7.48 5.21
C VAL A 57 -12.82 -6.67 5.42
N SER A 58 -13.70 -7.11 6.32
CA SER A 58 -14.87 -6.34 6.70
C SER A 58 -14.44 -5.12 7.50
N ASP A 59 -14.55 -3.93 6.93
CA ASP A 59 -14.36 -2.69 7.66
C ASP A 59 -15.50 -2.48 8.67
N VAL A 60 -15.16 -2.53 9.95
CA VAL A 60 -16.09 -2.28 11.05
C VAL A 60 -16.35 -0.78 11.25
N SER A 61 -15.62 0.10 10.58
CA SER A 61 -15.80 1.56 10.65
C SER A 61 -16.47 2.10 9.40
N GLY A 62 -17.72 2.50 9.52
CA GLY A 62 -18.64 2.94 8.48
C GLY A 62 -18.28 4.21 7.69
N CYS A 63 -17.01 4.51 7.47
CA CYS A 63 -16.55 5.70 6.74
C CYS A 63 -15.96 5.43 5.34
N THR A 64 -15.79 4.19 4.93
CA THR A 64 -15.08 3.87 3.67
C THR A 64 -15.97 3.14 2.66
N ARG A 65 -17.02 3.78 2.19
CA ARG A 65 -17.78 3.28 1.04
C ARG A 65 -16.97 3.21 -0.27
N GLN A 66 -15.70 3.62 -0.26
CA GLN A 66 -14.92 3.86 -1.48
C GLN A 66 -13.54 3.17 -1.52
N ALA A 67 -13.05 2.60 -0.44
CA ALA A 67 -11.81 1.83 -0.41
C ALA A 67 -12.08 0.41 0.07
N GLN A 68 -11.82 -0.58 -0.77
CA GLN A 68 -11.98 -1.98 -0.41
C GLN A 68 -10.66 -2.53 0.11
N ARG A 69 -10.71 -3.25 1.23
CA ARG A 69 -9.55 -3.89 1.84
C ARG A 69 -9.58 -5.39 1.59
N PHE A 70 -8.42 -5.91 1.24
CA PHE A 70 -8.19 -7.35 1.05
C PHE A 70 -6.96 -7.74 1.86
N SER A 71 -6.96 -8.93 2.44
CA SER A 71 -5.79 -9.45 3.14
C SER A 71 -5.41 -10.84 2.63
N MET A 72 -4.13 -11.12 2.69
CA MET A 72 -3.55 -12.42 2.44
C MET A 72 -2.57 -12.75 3.56
N THR A 73 -2.67 -13.96 4.10
CA THR A 73 -1.74 -14.44 5.11
C THR A 73 -0.90 -15.58 4.54
N MET A 74 0.41 -15.44 4.65
CA MET A 74 1.36 -16.44 4.21
C MET A 74 2.51 -16.55 5.23
N ASN A 75 2.78 -17.76 5.73
CA ASN A 75 3.84 -18.01 6.71
C ASN A 75 3.77 -17.11 7.96
N ASN A 76 2.58 -16.90 8.51
CA ASN A 76 2.29 -16.01 9.65
C ASN A 76 2.49 -14.50 9.40
N HIS A 77 2.71 -14.09 8.14
CA HIS A 77 2.75 -12.69 7.75
C HIS A 77 1.47 -12.31 7.02
N THR A 78 0.90 -11.17 7.37
CA THR A 78 -0.28 -10.63 6.70
C THR A 78 0.11 -9.49 5.78
N LEU A 79 -0.32 -9.57 4.53
CA LEU A 79 -0.20 -8.51 3.55
C LEU A 79 -1.60 -7.94 3.30
N THR A 80 -1.74 -6.63 3.45
CA THR A 80 -3.01 -5.94 3.24
C THR A 80 -2.95 -5.12 1.96
N PHE A 81 -3.98 -5.23 1.14
CA PHE A 81 -4.20 -4.39 -0.04
C PHE A 81 -5.40 -3.48 0.18
N ILE A 82 -5.28 -2.23 -0.21
CA ILE A 82 -6.38 -1.27 -0.22
C ILE A 82 -6.60 -0.83 -1.67
N ASP A 83 -7.75 -1.20 -2.25
CA ASP A 83 -8.16 -0.70 -3.56
C ASP A 83 -8.72 0.72 -3.38
N LEU A 84 -7.95 1.70 -3.84
CA LEU A 84 -8.27 3.10 -3.73
C LEU A 84 -9.19 3.53 -4.88
N PRO A 85 -10.09 4.49 -4.66
CA PRO A 85 -10.98 4.97 -5.72
C PRO A 85 -10.21 5.51 -6.91
N GLY A 86 -10.85 5.47 -8.08
CA GLY A 86 -10.26 5.87 -9.35
C GLY A 86 -9.91 7.36 -9.40
N VAL A 87 -8.83 7.67 -10.10
CA VAL A 87 -8.37 9.04 -10.33
C VAL A 87 -9.11 9.63 -11.52
N GLY A 88 -9.54 10.90 -11.43
CA GLY A 88 -10.10 11.64 -12.55
C GLY A 88 -11.54 11.28 -12.92
N GLU A 89 -12.36 10.85 -11.95
CA GLU A 89 -13.77 10.53 -12.18
C GLU A 89 -14.64 11.79 -12.28
N SER A 90 -14.48 12.74 -11.36
CA SER A 90 -15.09 14.09 -11.41
C SER A 90 -14.41 15.01 -10.39
N LEU A 91 -14.53 16.34 -10.62
CA LEU A 91 -13.95 17.35 -9.72
C LEU A 91 -14.51 17.31 -8.30
N GLU A 92 -15.76 16.92 -8.11
CA GLU A 92 -16.40 16.79 -6.79
C GLU A 92 -15.88 15.55 -6.06
N ARG A 93 -15.82 14.41 -6.75
CA ARG A 93 -15.30 13.16 -6.21
C ARG A 93 -13.81 13.25 -5.90
N ASP A 94 -13.05 13.95 -6.72
CA ASP A 94 -11.62 14.16 -6.49
C ASP A 94 -11.35 14.86 -5.15
N LYS A 95 -12.22 15.78 -4.71
CA LYS A 95 -12.11 16.42 -3.38
C LYS A 95 -12.37 15.44 -2.22
N GLU A 96 -13.37 14.59 -2.35
CA GLU A 96 -13.67 13.56 -1.35
C GLU A 96 -12.52 12.53 -1.28
N TYR A 97 -11.99 12.13 -2.43
CA TYR A 97 -10.85 11.22 -2.52
C TYR A 97 -9.57 11.84 -1.95
N HIS A 98 -9.36 13.14 -2.09
CA HIS A 98 -8.23 13.82 -1.47
C HIS A 98 -8.24 13.69 0.06
N GLN A 99 -9.40 13.77 0.70
CA GLN A 99 -9.50 13.56 2.15
C GLN A 99 -9.25 12.11 2.52
N LEU A 100 -9.79 11.16 1.75
CA LEU A 100 -9.55 9.73 1.93
C LEU A 100 -8.05 9.40 1.83
N TYR A 101 -7.37 9.90 0.82
CA TYR A 101 -5.93 9.67 0.63
C TYR A 101 -5.11 10.20 1.81
N ARG A 102 -5.45 11.39 2.34
CA ARG A 102 -4.78 11.94 3.53
C ARG A 102 -4.97 11.07 4.76
N ASN A 103 -6.16 10.52 4.94
CA ASN A 103 -6.46 9.66 6.09
C ASN A 103 -5.74 8.31 6.01
N LEU A 104 -5.52 7.79 4.80
CA LEU A 104 -4.85 6.52 4.58
C LEU A 104 -3.32 6.62 4.58
N LEU A 105 -2.75 7.82 4.41
CA LEU A 105 -1.30 8.02 4.35
C LEU A 105 -0.53 7.30 5.48
N PRO A 106 -0.93 7.37 6.75
CA PRO A 106 -0.19 6.72 7.83
C PRO A 106 -0.18 5.19 7.77
N GLU A 107 -1.11 4.60 7.02
CA GLU A 107 -1.28 3.15 6.91
C GLU A 107 -0.55 2.55 5.70
N LEU A 108 -0.21 3.37 4.69
CA LEU A 108 0.33 2.87 3.43
C LEU A 108 1.85 2.87 3.41
N ASP A 109 2.40 1.69 3.15
CA ASP A 109 3.85 1.50 2.97
C ASP A 109 4.27 1.68 1.51
N LEU A 110 3.43 1.22 0.60
CA LEU A 110 3.66 1.26 -0.83
C LEU A 110 2.36 1.59 -1.57
N ILE A 111 2.47 2.31 -2.67
CA ILE A 111 1.37 2.55 -3.61
C ILE A 111 1.75 1.94 -4.96
N ILE A 112 0.98 0.98 -5.42
CA ILE A 112 1.06 0.47 -6.79
C ILE A 112 0.10 1.29 -7.64
N TRP A 113 0.65 2.07 -8.56
CA TRP A 113 -0.12 2.88 -9.49
C TRP A 113 -0.22 2.19 -10.84
N VAL A 114 -1.42 1.72 -11.17
CA VAL A 114 -1.68 1.03 -12.43
C VAL A 114 -2.08 2.05 -13.48
N LEU A 115 -1.27 2.14 -14.52
CA LEU A 115 -1.48 3.01 -15.66
C LEU A 115 -1.94 2.17 -16.86
N LYS A 116 -2.91 2.66 -17.58
CA LYS A 116 -3.36 2.00 -18.80
C LYS A 116 -2.42 2.38 -19.96
N ALA A 117 -1.78 1.41 -20.60
CA ALA A 117 -0.72 1.64 -21.59
C ALA A 117 -1.20 2.40 -22.84
N ASP A 118 -2.49 2.26 -23.20
CA ASP A 118 -3.12 2.94 -24.34
C ASP A 118 -3.81 4.28 -23.97
N ASP A 119 -3.78 4.67 -22.67
CA ASP A 119 -4.35 5.94 -22.23
C ASP A 119 -3.39 7.10 -22.52
N ARG A 120 -3.85 8.07 -23.32
CA ARG A 120 -3.10 9.27 -23.64
C ARG A 120 -3.41 10.46 -22.71
N ALA A 121 -4.40 10.34 -21.84
CA ALA A 121 -4.88 11.41 -20.97
C ALA A 121 -4.30 11.30 -19.56
N TRP A 122 -3.00 11.44 -19.40
CA TRP A 122 -2.27 11.27 -18.13
C TRP A 122 -2.37 12.46 -17.17
N SER A 123 -3.04 13.55 -17.59
CA SER A 123 -3.10 14.78 -16.80
C SER A 123 -3.75 14.61 -15.42
N SER A 124 -4.77 13.78 -15.29
CA SER A 124 -5.42 13.50 -14.01
C SER A 124 -4.53 12.67 -13.08
N ASP A 125 -3.80 11.70 -13.62
CA ASP A 125 -2.83 10.90 -12.87
C ASP A 125 -1.69 11.78 -12.36
N GLU A 126 -1.15 12.65 -13.22
CA GLU A 126 -0.09 13.59 -12.84
C GLU A 126 -0.54 14.59 -11.78
N GLN A 127 -1.74 15.14 -11.89
CA GLN A 127 -2.30 16.06 -10.90
C GLN A 127 -2.48 15.36 -9.53
N CYS A 128 -3.01 14.15 -9.53
CA CYS A 128 -3.17 13.36 -8.33
C CYS A 128 -1.82 13.00 -7.70
N TYR A 129 -0.85 12.55 -8.47
CA TYR A 129 0.51 12.27 -7.98
C TYR A 129 1.15 13.52 -7.35
N ARG A 130 1.04 14.67 -8.01
CA ARG A 130 1.53 15.95 -7.46
C ARG A 130 0.81 16.34 -6.17
N PHE A 131 -0.49 16.10 -6.09
CA PHE A 131 -1.26 16.32 -4.86
C PHE A 131 -0.76 15.43 -3.73
N LEU A 132 -0.60 14.13 -3.97
CA LEU A 132 -0.14 13.17 -2.96
C LEU A 132 1.26 13.52 -2.46
N THR A 133 2.20 13.81 -3.35
CA THR A 133 3.58 14.10 -2.97
C THR A 133 3.76 15.48 -2.34
N LYS A 134 3.09 16.53 -2.86
CA LYS A 134 3.30 17.91 -2.41
C LYS A 134 2.36 18.35 -1.28
N LYS A 135 1.17 17.74 -1.17
CA LYS A 135 0.14 18.17 -0.22
C LYS A 135 -0.18 17.13 0.86
N CYS A 136 0.01 15.86 0.56
CA CYS A 136 -0.28 14.79 1.52
C CYS A 136 0.98 14.23 2.20
N GLY A 137 2.18 14.52 1.69
CA GLY A 137 3.44 14.09 2.31
C GLY A 137 3.94 12.70 1.88
N TYR A 138 3.32 12.09 0.87
CA TYR A 138 3.83 10.83 0.31
C TYR A 138 5.21 11.04 -0.32
N GLN A 139 6.11 10.10 -0.09
CA GLN A 139 7.46 10.16 -0.66
C GLN A 139 7.50 9.46 -2.04
N PRO A 140 8.31 9.96 -2.99
CA PRO A 140 8.42 9.35 -4.32
C PRO A 140 8.79 7.86 -4.30
N ASN A 141 9.56 7.42 -3.32
CA ASN A 141 9.97 6.01 -3.15
C ASN A 141 8.85 5.09 -2.64
N GLN A 142 7.69 5.64 -2.27
CA GLN A 142 6.50 4.87 -1.92
C GLN A 142 5.65 4.48 -3.14
N PHE A 143 6.02 4.92 -4.35
CA PHE A 143 5.25 4.64 -5.56
C PHE A 143 5.95 3.62 -6.46
N LEU A 144 5.19 2.64 -6.91
CA LEU A 144 5.55 1.71 -7.97
C LEU A 144 4.55 1.87 -9.12
N PHE A 145 5.02 2.31 -10.28
CA PHE A 145 4.20 2.46 -11.48
C PHE A 145 4.22 1.18 -12.29
N VAL A 146 3.04 0.73 -12.70
CA VAL A 146 2.82 -0.48 -13.50
C VAL A 146 2.01 -0.12 -14.74
N LEU A 147 2.46 -0.57 -15.91
CA LEU A 147 1.83 -0.40 -17.21
C LEU A 147 1.15 -1.70 -17.67
#